data_32da8eacf2a30f22ed23135bf08b1864
#
_entry.id   32da8eacf2a30f22ed23135bf08b1864
#
_cell.length_a   1.000
_cell.length_b   1.000
_cell.length_c   1.000
_cell.angle_alpha   90.00
_cell.angle_beta   90.00
_cell.angle_gamma   90.00
#
_symmetry.space_group_name_H-M   'P 1'
#
loop_
_entity.id
_entity.type
_entity.pdbx_description
1 polymer ?
#
loop_
_entity_poly.entity_id
_entity_poly.type
_entity_poly.pdbx_seq_one_letter_code
_entity_poly.pdbx_strand_id
1 'polypeptide(L)'
;MAKQTTSLLSLLAMLALALTMFAQTKTGKSKILQPQMTVAADGGTYKQPLGKLGEKESTPWSATTIGASVNAKPNPGTVKTVVGEIVDFSCYLEVGKHGEKHRDCAQKCFRNGQPIGLLTADGGLYMLMEEEHDPRRDGMTAFRQAAIDHAAHIMEVSGTATSVNGFNALYVRGYLKK
;
A
#
# COMPACT_ATOMS: atom_id res chain seq x y z
N MET A 1 50.86 -30.54 -29.03
CA MET A 1 50.29 -30.19 -27.71
C MET A 1 50.01 -28.67 -27.48
N ALA A 2 50.34 -27.78 -28.42
CA ALA A 2 50.17 -26.33 -28.25
C ALA A 2 48.78 -25.77 -28.62
N LYS A 3 47.91 -26.51 -29.35
CA LYS A 3 46.61 -26.04 -29.79
C LYS A 3 45.46 -26.13 -28.75
N GLN A 4 45.63 -26.93 -27.69
CA GLN A 4 44.60 -27.08 -26.66
C GLN A 4 44.68 -26.02 -25.54
N THR A 5 45.85 -25.44 -25.31
CA THR A 5 46.07 -24.44 -24.26
C THR A 5 45.52 -23.05 -24.64
N THR A 6 45.53 -22.71 -25.90
CA THR A 6 44.97 -21.43 -26.40
C THR A 6 43.43 -21.39 -26.32
N SER A 7 42.77 -22.54 -26.48
CA SER A 7 41.31 -22.63 -26.37
C SER A 7 40.79 -22.48 -24.93
N LEU A 8 41.53 -23.00 -23.95
CA LEU A 8 41.14 -22.87 -22.54
C LEU A 8 41.31 -21.44 -22.00
N LEU A 9 42.38 -20.76 -22.42
CA LEU A 9 42.64 -19.38 -22.02
C LEU A 9 41.59 -18.40 -22.60
N SER A 10 41.16 -18.62 -23.84
CA SER A 10 40.09 -17.79 -24.46
C SER A 10 38.73 -18.03 -23.80
N LEU A 11 38.42 -19.25 -23.39
CA LEU A 11 37.16 -19.55 -22.68
C LEU A 11 37.14 -18.94 -21.27
N LEU A 12 38.25 -18.99 -20.56
CA LEU A 12 38.40 -18.35 -19.24
C LEU A 12 38.32 -16.83 -19.32
N ALA A 13 38.89 -16.22 -20.36
CA ALA A 13 38.79 -14.76 -20.57
C ALA A 13 37.35 -14.31 -20.93
N MET A 14 36.62 -15.09 -21.71
CA MET A 14 35.21 -14.80 -21.99
C MET A 14 34.31 -14.99 -20.76
N LEU A 15 34.58 -15.98 -19.93
CA LEU A 15 33.84 -16.19 -18.68
C LEU A 15 34.11 -15.09 -17.66
N ALA A 16 35.36 -14.60 -17.57
CA ALA A 16 35.70 -13.48 -16.72
C ALA A 16 35.06 -12.16 -17.19
N LEU A 17 34.94 -11.92 -18.50
CA LEU A 17 34.30 -10.77 -19.08
C LEU A 17 32.79 -10.81 -18.83
N ALA A 18 32.16 -11.97 -18.94
CA ALA A 18 30.73 -12.14 -18.64
C ALA A 18 30.41 -11.90 -17.16
N LEU A 19 31.27 -12.34 -16.24
CA LEU A 19 31.10 -12.09 -14.81
C LEU A 19 31.27 -10.62 -14.42
N THR A 20 32.08 -9.85 -15.14
CA THR A 20 32.24 -8.42 -14.89
C THR A 20 31.06 -7.59 -15.42
N MET A 21 30.34 -8.05 -16.45
CA MET A 21 29.14 -7.37 -16.94
C MET A 21 27.93 -7.51 -16.01
N PHE A 22 27.83 -8.59 -15.25
CA PHE A 22 26.77 -8.75 -14.25
C PHE A 22 27.02 -7.95 -12.96
N ALA A 23 28.24 -7.49 -12.71
CA ALA A 23 28.60 -6.73 -11.49
C ALA A 23 28.41 -5.20 -11.63
N GLN A 24 27.97 -4.69 -12.76
CA GLN A 24 27.89 -3.25 -13.02
C GLN A 24 26.48 -2.67 -13.24
N THR A 25 25.45 -3.34 -12.79
CA THR A 25 24.18 -2.63 -12.55
C THR A 25 24.24 -1.92 -11.19
N LYS A 26 25.18 -1.00 -11.03
CA LYS A 26 24.96 0.14 -10.14
C LYS A 26 23.85 0.94 -10.80
N THR A 27 22.60 0.60 -10.47
CA THR A 27 21.47 1.50 -10.65
C THR A 27 21.88 2.81 -10.01
N GLY A 28 22.23 3.78 -10.84
CA GLY A 28 22.53 5.13 -10.38
C GLY A 28 21.34 5.60 -9.55
N LYS A 29 21.53 5.76 -8.25
CA LYS A 29 20.51 6.23 -7.36
C LYS A 29 20.17 7.66 -7.78
N SER A 30 19.16 7.82 -8.63
CA SER A 30 18.60 9.12 -8.91
C SER A 30 18.05 9.67 -7.60
N LYS A 31 18.71 10.65 -7.02
CA LYS A 31 18.29 11.29 -5.76
C LYS A 31 16.90 11.97 -5.89
N ILE A 32 16.42 12.17 -7.10
CA ILE A 32 15.18 12.89 -7.41
C ILE A 32 13.95 11.96 -7.40
N LEU A 33 14.12 10.67 -7.68
CA LEU A 33 13.01 9.71 -7.88
C LEU A 33 13.04 8.52 -6.92
N GLN A 34 13.84 8.55 -5.86
CA GLN A 34 13.77 7.49 -4.87
C GLN A 34 12.60 7.76 -3.92
N PRO A 35 11.57 6.89 -3.94
CA PRO A 35 10.52 7.01 -2.95
C PRO A 35 11.13 6.88 -1.55
N GLN A 36 10.67 7.71 -0.64
CA GLN A 36 11.03 7.56 0.75
C GLN A 36 10.31 6.35 1.31
N MET A 37 11.06 5.32 1.66
CA MET A 37 10.56 4.04 2.12
C MET A 37 10.52 3.92 3.67
N THR A 38 10.87 5.00 4.37
CA THR A 38 10.96 5.00 5.82
C THR A 38 9.65 5.48 6.42
N VAL A 39 9.03 4.67 7.24
CA VAL A 39 7.86 5.05 8.04
C VAL A 39 8.24 6.21 8.96
N ALA A 40 7.25 7.02 9.36
CA ALA A 40 7.45 8.09 10.34
C ALA A 40 8.12 7.57 11.62
N ALA A 41 9.07 8.30 12.19
CA ALA A 41 9.80 7.87 13.37
C ALA A 41 8.88 7.62 14.58
N ASP A 42 7.77 8.36 14.64
CA ASP A 42 6.70 8.22 15.62
C ASP A 42 5.55 7.31 15.13
N GLY A 43 5.71 6.68 13.97
CA GLY A 43 4.63 6.02 13.22
C GLY A 43 4.36 4.56 13.58
N GLY A 44 5.02 4.02 14.59
CA GLY A 44 4.90 2.60 14.92
C GLY A 44 5.68 1.68 13.98
N THR A 45 5.45 0.38 14.12
CA THR A 45 6.05 -0.66 13.26
C THR A 45 5.00 -1.70 12.87
N TYR A 46 5.27 -2.53 11.86
CA TYR A 46 4.38 -3.63 11.47
C TYR A 46 4.19 -4.69 12.58
N LYS A 47 5.15 -4.81 13.51
CA LYS A 47 5.02 -5.69 14.69
C LYS A 47 4.30 -5.01 15.86
N GLN A 48 4.39 -3.69 15.92
CA GLN A 48 3.80 -2.86 16.97
C GLN A 48 3.17 -1.62 16.31
N PRO A 49 1.97 -1.77 15.73
CA PRO A 49 1.27 -0.64 15.11
C PRO A 49 1.00 0.45 16.14
N LEU A 50 0.98 1.70 15.67
CA LEU A 50 0.79 2.88 16.51
C LEU A 50 -0.58 2.90 17.19
N GLY A 51 -1.60 2.39 16.49
CA GLY A 51 -2.97 2.40 16.99
C GLY A 51 -3.89 1.55 16.14
N LYS A 52 -5.19 1.68 16.39
CA LYS A 52 -6.24 0.90 15.74
C LYS A 52 -7.25 1.83 15.07
N LEU A 53 -7.69 1.46 13.88
CA LEU A 53 -8.76 2.10 13.14
C LEU A 53 -9.84 1.07 12.80
N GLY A 54 -11.09 1.50 12.92
CA GLY A 54 -12.25 0.66 12.66
C GLY A 54 -12.56 -0.34 13.75
N GLU A 55 -13.77 -0.88 13.68
CA GLU A 55 -14.29 -1.87 14.61
C GLU A 55 -14.20 -3.27 14.00
N LYS A 56 -13.88 -4.25 14.84
CA LYS A 56 -13.93 -5.65 14.44
C LYS A 56 -15.37 -6.11 14.42
N GLU A 57 -15.92 -6.26 13.25
CA GLU A 57 -17.28 -6.74 13.03
C GLU A 57 -17.44 -8.21 13.40
N SER A 58 -18.62 -8.59 13.86
CA SER A 58 -18.99 -10.00 14.05
C SER A 58 -19.36 -10.67 12.72
N THR A 59 -19.86 -9.89 11.77
CA THR A 59 -20.28 -10.35 10.44
C THR A 59 -19.75 -9.39 9.37
N PRO A 60 -19.42 -9.91 8.19
CA PRO A 60 -18.99 -9.05 7.08
C PRO A 60 -20.07 -8.04 6.72
N TRP A 61 -19.66 -6.79 6.54
CA TRP A 61 -20.51 -5.75 5.99
C TRP A 61 -19.72 -4.96 4.94
N SER A 62 -20.34 -4.73 3.80
CA SER A 62 -19.77 -3.90 2.75
C SER A 62 -20.89 -3.42 1.83
N ALA A 63 -20.85 -2.15 1.44
CA ALA A 63 -21.78 -1.56 0.48
C ALA A 63 -21.70 -2.25 -0.91
N THR A 64 -20.61 -2.96 -1.18
CA THR A 64 -20.42 -3.67 -2.46
C THR A 64 -21.13 -5.01 -2.52
N THR A 65 -21.64 -5.53 -1.41
CA THR A 65 -22.20 -6.91 -1.37
C THR A 65 -23.44 -7.09 -2.21
N ILE A 66 -24.18 -6.02 -2.48
CA ILE A 66 -25.47 -6.10 -3.20
C ILE A 66 -25.45 -5.26 -4.49
N GLY A 67 -24.88 -4.05 -4.48
CA GLY A 67 -25.02 -3.09 -5.56
C GLY A 67 -23.88 -3.05 -6.56
N ALA A 68 -22.69 -3.48 -6.17
CA ALA A 68 -21.47 -3.39 -6.99
C ALA A 68 -20.97 -4.74 -7.49
N SER A 69 -21.82 -5.76 -7.48
CA SER A 69 -21.44 -7.08 -7.95
C SER A 69 -21.26 -7.11 -9.47
N VAL A 70 -20.11 -7.56 -9.92
CA VAL A 70 -19.90 -7.88 -11.33
C VAL A 70 -20.85 -8.99 -11.74
N ASN A 71 -21.66 -8.77 -12.77
CA ASN A 71 -22.66 -9.73 -13.25
C ASN A 71 -23.78 -10.06 -12.23
N ALA A 72 -24.20 -9.11 -11.40
CA ALA A 72 -25.25 -9.28 -10.41
C ALA A 72 -25.01 -10.43 -9.39
N LYS A 73 -23.75 -10.84 -9.22
CA LYS A 73 -23.37 -11.79 -8.18
C LYS A 73 -22.84 -11.03 -6.97
N PRO A 74 -23.38 -11.26 -5.77
CA PRO A 74 -22.83 -10.65 -4.56
C PRO A 74 -21.34 -10.96 -4.43
N ASN A 75 -20.56 -9.96 -4.05
CA ASN A 75 -19.17 -10.14 -3.70
C ASN A 75 -19.04 -10.14 -2.16
N PRO A 76 -19.16 -11.28 -1.51
CA PRO A 76 -19.12 -11.33 -0.06
C PRO A 76 -17.70 -10.96 0.41
N GLY A 77 -17.63 -10.02 1.34
CA GLY A 77 -16.39 -9.72 2.03
C GLY A 77 -16.13 -10.67 3.19
N THR A 78 -14.96 -10.55 3.78
CA THR A 78 -14.57 -11.23 5.00
C THR A 78 -14.12 -10.23 6.05
N VAL A 79 -14.51 -10.45 7.31
CA VAL A 79 -14.01 -9.62 8.41
C VAL A 79 -12.52 -9.87 8.57
N LYS A 80 -11.74 -8.81 8.51
CA LYS A 80 -10.29 -8.88 8.56
C LYS A 80 -9.70 -7.72 9.36
N THR A 81 -8.62 -8.01 10.06
CA THR A 81 -7.74 -7.01 10.65
C THR A 81 -6.41 -7.05 9.91
N VAL A 82 -5.97 -5.90 9.41
CA VAL A 82 -4.77 -5.76 8.59
C VAL A 82 -3.87 -4.70 9.22
N VAL A 83 -2.59 -5.00 9.33
CA VAL A 83 -1.58 -4.03 9.77
C VAL A 83 -0.87 -3.46 8.55
N GLY A 84 -0.85 -2.14 8.44
CA GLY A 84 -0.22 -1.46 7.32
C GLY A 84 0.04 0.02 7.56
N GLU A 85 0.82 0.60 6.67
CA GLU A 85 1.06 2.04 6.62
C GLU A 85 -0.13 2.75 5.94
N ILE A 86 -0.59 3.84 6.53
CA ILE A 86 -1.58 4.72 5.91
C ILE A 86 -0.89 5.55 4.82
N VAL A 87 -1.24 5.30 3.58
CA VAL A 87 -0.61 5.92 2.40
C VAL A 87 -1.62 6.62 1.50
N ASP A 88 -1.17 7.64 0.78
CA ASP A 88 -1.92 8.16 -0.36
C ASP A 88 -1.92 7.09 -1.48
N PHE A 89 -3.10 6.54 -1.73
CA PHE A 89 -3.27 5.43 -2.65
C PHE A 89 -2.82 5.80 -4.08
N SER A 90 -3.16 7.00 -4.52
CA SER A 90 -2.83 7.49 -5.87
C SER A 90 -1.33 7.72 -6.02
N CYS A 91 -0.71 8.47 -5.10
CA CYS A 91 0.73 8.73 -5.15
C CYS A 91 1.57 7.45 -4.99
N TYR A 92 1.08 6.49 -4.20
CA TYR A 92 1.77 5.21 -4.10
C TYR A 92 1.74 4.44 -5.41
N LEU A 93 0.58 4.35 -6.08
CA LEU A 93 0.47 3.66 -7.37
C LEU A 93 1.22 4.36 -8.50
N GLU A 94 1.23 5.69 -8.52
CA GLU A 94 1.89 6.44 -9.59
C GLU A 94 3.41 6.37 -9.51
N VAL A 95 3.96 6.54 -8.32
CA VAL A 95 5.41 6.77 -8.14
C VAL A 95 6.01 6.08 -6.90
N GLY A 96 5.26 5.23 -6.20
CA GLY A 96 5.71 4.52 -5.02
C GLY A 96 5.98 5.42 -3.81
N LYS A 97 5.42 6.61 -3.75
CA LYS A 97 5.65 7.54 -2.63
C LYS A 97 4.89 7.12 -1.39
N HIS A 98 5.60 6.97 -0.30
CA HIS A 98 5.07 6.72 1.03
C HIS A 98 6.11 7.12 2.11
N GLY A 99 5.82 6.86 3.37
CA GLY A 99 6.72 7.13 4.48
C GLY A 99 6.78 8.60 4.90
N GLU A 100 7.65 8.92 5.84
CA GLU A 100 7.76 10.21 6.52
C GLU A 100 7.87 11.40 5.57
N LYS A 101 8.73 11.32 4.57
CA LYS A 101 8.92 12.45 3.64
C LYS A 101 7.71 12.73 2.75
N HIS A 102 6.76 11.79 2.70
CA HIS A 102 5.53 11.98 1.94
C HIS A 102 4.34 12.37 2.83
N ARG A 103 4.49 12.34 4.15
CA ARG A 103 3.43 12.57 5.13
C ARG A 103 2.62 13.84 4.88
N ASP A 104 3.29 14.98 4.78
CA ASP A 104 2.63 16.27 4.55
C ASP A 104 1.84 16.30 3.24
N CYS A 105 2.38 15.69 2.19
CA CYS A 105 1.70 15.58 0.91
C CYS A 105 0.46 14.70 1.02
N ALA A 106 0.59 13.52 1.64
CA ALA A 106 -0.52 12.59 1.85
C ALA A 106 -1.65 13.24 2.67
N GLN A 107 -1.32 13.98 3.73
CA GLN A 107 -2.30 14.71 4.52
C GLN A 107 -3.09 15.75 3.69
N LYS A 108 -2.40 16.48 2.80
CA LYS A 108 -3.05 17.43 1.88
C LYS A 108 -3.96 16.70 0.89
N CYS A 109 -3.48 15.61 0.33
CA CYS A 109 -4.24 14.78 -0.60
C CYS A 109 -5.51 14.23 0.06
N PHE A 110 -5.42 13.73 1.29
CA PHE A 110 -6.59 13.24 2.03
C PHE A 110 -7.61 14.34 2.31
N ARG A 111 -7.16 15.55 2.69
CA ARG A 111 -8.06 16.71 2.85
C ARG A 111 -8.79 17.07 1.56
N ASN A 112 -8.16 16.84 0.42
CA ASN A 112 -8.72 17.08 -0.90
C ASN A 112 -9.53 15.89 -1.46
N GLY A 113 -9.81 14.87 -0.65
CA GLY A 113 -10.65 13.75 -1.05
C GLY A 113 -9.94 12.63 -1.80
N GLN A 114 -8.60 12.64 -1.89
CA GLN A 114 -7.86 11.54 -2.53
C GLN A 114 -8.07 10.22 -1.78
N PRO A 115 -8.02 9.08 -2.49
CA PRO A 115 -8.18 7.76 -1.88
C PRO A 115 -7.11 7.47 -0.85
N ILE A 116 -7.52 6.84 0.24
CA ILE A 116 -6.65 6.39 1.33
C ILE A 116 -6.28 4.94 1.09
N GLY A 117 -5.00 4.60 1.24
CA GLY A 117 -4.49 3.24 1.12
C GLY A 117 -3.93 2.70 2.43
N LEU A 118 -3.85 1.38 2.51
CA LEU A 118 -3.15 0.65 3.56
C LEU A 118 -2.12 -0.26 2.90
N LEU A 119 -0.85 0.04 3.12
CA LEU A 119 0.29 -0.69 2.56
C LEU A 119 0.82 -1.67 3.60
N THR A 120 0.75 -2.96 3.31
CA THR A 120 1.21 -4.03 4.21
C THR A 120 2.71 -4.29 4.08
N ALA A 121 3.29 -4.99 5.06
CA ALA A 121 4.73 -5.29 5.10
C ALA A 121 5.22 -6.12 3.91
N ASP A 122 4.35 -6.94 3.32
CA ASP A 122 4.62 -7.78 2.15
C ASP A 122 4.34 -7.07 0.81
N GLY A 123 4.02 -5.76 0.85
CA GLY A 123 3.71 -4.96 -0.32
C GLY A 123 2.26 -5.06 -0.80
N GLY A 124 1.39 -5.74 -0.07
CA GLY A 124 -0.04 -5.75 -0.35
C GLY A 124 -0.64 -4.36 -0.15
N LEU A 125 -1.55 -3.96 -1.04
CA LEU A 125 -2.19 -2.66 -0.98
C LEU A 125 -3.70 -2.83 -0.93
N TYR A 126 -4.33 -2.19 0.05
CA TYR A 126 -5.78 -2.10 0.19
C TYR A 126 -6.23 -0.66 0.01
N MET A 127 -7.30 -0.45 -0.74
CA MET A 127 -8.03 0.81 -0.69
C MET A 127 -8.91 0.82 0.55
N LEU A 128 -8.75 1.80 1.41
CA LEU A 128 -9.60 1.97 2.58
C LEU A 128 -10.88 2.69 2.17
N MET A 129 -12.00 2.02 2.38
CA MET A 129 -13.33 2.50 2.01
C MET A 129 -14.06 2.94 3.28
N GLU A 130 -14.51 4.17 3.24
CA GLU A 130 -15.38 4.69 4.29
C GLU A 130 -16.77 4.12 4.10
N GLU A 131 -17.36 3.58 5.16
CA GLU A 131 -18.72 3.03 5.08
C GLU A 131 -19.83 4.10 5.07
N GLU A 132 -19.47 5.37 5.14
CA GLU A 132 -20.39 6.45 4.91
C GLU A 132 -20.68 6.60 3.42
N HIS A 133 -21.79 6.02 2.98
CA HIS A 133 -22.27 6.21 1.62
C HIS A 133 -23.37 7.29 1.61
N ASP A 134 -23.02 8.51 1.96
CA ASP A 134 -23.90 9.67 1.79
C ASP A 134 -23.39 10.50 0.60
N PRO A 135 -24.21 10.68 -0.45
CA PRO A 135 -23.87 11.54 -1.59
C PRO A 135 -23.70 13.01 -1.21
N ARG A 136 -24.20 13.41 -0.06
CA ARG A 136 -24.04 14.74 0.52
C ARG A 136 -22.87 14.82 1.50
N ARG A 137 -21.73 14.30 1.12
CA ARG A 137 -20.49 14.39 1.92
C ARG A 137 -19.98 15.84 1.94
N ASP A 138 -20.64 16.67 2.70
CA ASP A 138 -20.32 18.10 2.80
C ASP A 138 -19.19 18.39 3.80
N GLY A 139 -18.51 17.38 4.29
CA GLY A 139 -17.49 17.56 5.30
C GLY A 139 -16.52 16.40 5.46
N MET A 140 -15.63 16.61 6.39
CA MET A 140 -14.63 15.63 6.79
C MET A 140 -15.29 14.51 7.58
N THR A 141 -15.15 13.26 7.12
CA THR A 141 -15.59 12.11 7.91
C THR A 141 -14.63 11.86 9.06
N ALA A 142 -15.11 11.23 10.14
CA ALA A 142 -14.26 10.89 11.27
C ALA A 142 -13.11 9.94 10.86
N PHE A 143 -13.39 9.00 9.96
CA PHE A 143 -12.36 8.11 9.42
C PHE A 143 -11.31 8.87 8.61
N ARG A 144 -11.72 9.77 7.72
CA ARG A 144 -10.79 10.56 6.91
C ARG A 144 -9.91 11.46 7.77
N GLN A 145 -10.49 12.08 8.80
CA GLN A 145 -9.70 12.85 9.78
C GLN A 145 -8.65 11.96 10.47
N ALA A 146 -9.05 10.79 10.94
CA ALA A 146 -8.11 9.84 11.53
C ALA A 146 -6.98 9.42 10.55
N ALA A 147 -7.31 9.19 9.29
CA ALA A 147 -6.30 8.89 8.27
C ALA A 147 -5.36 10.07 7.99
N ILE A 148 -5.85 11.31 8.05
CA ILE A 148 -5.00 12.50 7.95
C ILE A 148 -4.01 12.55 9.12
N ASP A 149 -4.50 12.33 10.34
CA ASP A 149 -3.67 12.39 11.55
C ASP A 149 -2.62 11.27 11.57
N HIS A 150 -2.94 10.14 10.95
CA HIS A 150 -2.10 8.94 10.88
C HIS A 150 -1.45 8.70 9.52
N ALA A 151 -1.38 9.68 8.63
CA ALA A 151 -0.64 9.55 7.37
C ALA A 151 0.82 9.15 7.63
N ALA A 152 1.34 8.17 6.88
CA ALA A 152 2.66 7.56 7.04
C ALA A 152 2.88 6.81 8.36
N HIS A 153 1.85 6.59 9.18
CA HIS A 153 1.92 5.75 10.36
C HIS A 153 1.46 4.32 10.04
N ILE A 154 1.99 3.36 10.79
CA ILE A 154 1.55 1.98 10.73
C ILE A 154 0.41 1.77 11.73
N MET A 155 -0.75 1.38 11.20
CA MET A 155 -1.98 1.20 11.96
C MET A 155 -2.49 -0.23 11.83
N GLU A 156 -3.18 -0.71 12.85
CA GLU A 156 -4.02 -1.89 12.77
C GLU A 156 -5.42 -1.46 12.33
N VAL A 157 -5.86 -1.91 11.15
CA VAL A 157 -7.15 -1.51 10.58
C VAL A 157 -8.07 -2.72 10.49
N SER A 158 -9.22 -2.63 11.14
CA SER A 158 -10.25 -3.66 11.10
C SER A 158 -11.43 -3.25 10.21
N GLY A 159 -11.95 -4.19 9.45
CA GLY A 159 -13.07 -3.94 8.56
C GLY A 159 -13.46 -5.17 7.75
N THR A 160 -14.27 -4.96 6.73
CA THR A 160 -14.63 -6.01 5.76
C THR A 160 -13.75 -5.93 4.54
N ALA A 161 -12.93 -6.95 4.33
CA ALA A 161 -12.07 -7.06 3.15
C ALA A 161 -12.82 -7.67 1.98
N THR A 162 -12.68 -7.07 0.80
CA THR A 162 -13.18 -7.58 -0.48
C THR A 162 -12.07 -7.57 -1.52
N SER A 163 -12.21 -8.40 -2.55
CA SER A 163 -11.35 -8.34 -3.72
C SER A 163 -12.21 -8.44 -4.97
N VAL A 164 -12.14 -7.43 -5.83
CA VAL A 164 -12.91 -7.37 -7.07
C VAL A 164 -11.94 -7.10 -8.23
N ASN A 165 -11.85 -8.02 -9.17
CA ASN A 165 -10.98 -7.87 -10.35
C ASN A 165 -9.53 -7.52 -10.02
N GLY A 166 -9.00 -8.06 -8.91
CA GLY A 166 -7.63 -7.80 -8.45
C GLY A 166 -7.48 -6.55 -7.58
N PHE A 167 -8.53 -5.76 -7.39
CA PHE A 167 -8.52 -4.64 -6.46
C PHE A 167 -8.91 -5.11 -5.06
N ASN A 168 -8.05 -4.86 -4.09
CA ASN A 168 -8.35 -5.14 -2.69
C ASN A 168 -8.92 -3.88 -2.04
N ALA A 169 -10.05 -4.02 -1.36
CA ALA A 169 -10.65 -2.97 -0.56
C ALA A 169 -10.86 -3.45 0.87
N LEU A 170 -10.76 -2.54 1.81
CA LEU A 170 -11.09 -2.76 3.21
C LEU A 170 -12.10 -1.70 3.64
N TYR A 171 -13.32 -2.12 3.89
CA TYR A 171 -14.41 -1.26 4.37
C TYR A 171 -14.29 -1.11 5.86
N VAL A 172 -14.05 0.14 6.30
CA VAL A 172 -13.76 0.47 7.69
C VAL A 172 -15.00 1.02 8.36
N ARG A 173 -15.58 0.27 9.29
CA ARG A 173 -16.75 0.64 10.06
C ARG A 173 -16.37 1.17 11.45
N GLY A 174 -17.31 1.83 12.10
CA GLY A 174 -17.12 2.45 13.42
C GLY A 174 -16.85 3.95 13.37
N TYR A 175 -16.68 4.50 12.17
CA TYR A 175 -16.50 5.92 11.94
C TYR A 175 -17.73 6.59 11.29
N LEU A 176 -18.81 5.85 11.13
CA LEU A 176 -20.06 6.38 10.64
C LEU A 176 -20.67 7.32 11.67
N LYS A 177 -20.80 8.58 11.33
CA LYS A 177 -21.70 9.48 12.06
C LYS A 177 -23.12 9.11 11.71
N LYS A 178 -23.89 8.70 12.69
CA LYS A 178 -25.35 8.58 12.57
C LYS A 178 -25.96 9.96 12.55
#